data_c734767623799702fb47ef0f5a60442f
#
_entry.id   c734767623799702fb47ef0f5a60442f
#
_cell.length_a   1.000
_cell.length_b   1.000
_cell.length_c   1.000
_cell.angle_alpha   90.00
_cell.angle_beta   90.00
_cell.angle_gamma   90.00
#
_symmetry.space_group_name_H-M   'P 1'
#
loop_
_entity.id
_entity.type
_entity.pdbx_description
1 polymer ?
#
loop_
_entity_poly.entity_id
_entity_poly.type
_entity_poly.pdbx_seq_one_letter_code
_entity_poly.pdbx_strand_id
1 'polypeptide(L)' 'QRVAICRALANNPKILLADEPTGNLDSDTSEEVFSMLTEIVKRNGMAAIIATHNTEFASKLDRIIRIESGKLV' A
#
# COMPACT_ATOMS: atom_id res chain seq x y z
N GLN A 1 -0.51 -12.03 -3.67
CA GLN A 1 -0.12 -10.66 -3.35
C GLN A 1 1.37 -10.52 -3.03
N ARG A 2 1.92 -11.45 -2.28
CA ARG A 2 3.36 -11.40 -1.97
C ARG A 2 4.22 -11.52 -3.20
N VAL A 3 3.82 -12.39 -4.14
CA VAL A 3 4.55 -12.55 -5.40
C VAL A 3 4.46 -11.27 -6.22
N ALA A 4 3.30 -10.63 -6.28
CA ALA A 4 3.13 -9.39 -7.01
C ALA A 4 3.98 -8.26 -6.40
N ILE A 5 4.07 -8.18 -5.08
CA ILE A 5 4.90 -7.21 -4.39
C ILE A 5 6.38 -7.46 -4.69
N CYS A 6 6.82 -8.72 -4.63
CA CYS A 6 8.20 -9.07 -4.94
C CYS A 6 8.57 -8.69 -6.38
N ARG A 7 7.67 -8.90 -7.33
CA ARG A 7 7.89 -8.49 -8.72
C ARG A 7 8.02 -6.98 -8.86
N ALA A 8 7.14 -6.25 -8.17
CA ALA A 8 7.18 -4.79 -8.21
C ALA A 8 8.49 -4.24 -7.68
N LEU A 9 9.12 -4.94 -6.72
CA LEU A 9 10.33 -4.49 -6.06
C LEU A 9 11.61 -5.02 -6.71
N ALA A 10 11.51 -5.90 -7.71
CA ALA A 10 12.67 -6.58 -8.28
C ALA A 10 13.70 -5.63 -8.89
N ASN A 11 13.29 -4.47 -9.38
CA ASN A 11 14.18 -3.51 -10.03
C ASN A 11 14.53 -2.32 -9.12
N ASN A 12 14.37 -2.46 -7.83
CA ASN A 12 14.65 -1.40 -6.85
C ASN A 12 13.97 -0.07 -7.22
N PRO A 13 12.63 -0.05 -7.38
CA PRO A 13 11.94 1.17 -7.76
C PRO A 13 12.04 2.23 -6.67
N LYS A 14 11.96 3.49 -7.05
CA LYS A 14 11.93 4.60 -6.10
C LYS A 14 10.51 4.93 -5.64
N ILE A 15 9.53 4.55 -6.42
CA ILE A 15 8.11 4.79 -6.16
C ILE A 15 7.35 3.48 -6.31
N LEU A 16 6.50 3.17 -5.34
CA LEU A 16 5.61 2.04 -5.39
C LEU A 16 4.17 2.52 -5.54
N LEU A 17 3.47 1.99 -6.52
CA LEU A 17 2.04 2.26 -6.70
C LEU A 17 1.28 0.97 -6.39
N ALA A 18 0.36 1.02 -5.46
CA ALA A 18 -0.46 -0.13 -5.09
C ALA A 18 -1.93 0.25 -5.09
N ASP A 19 -2.75 -0.57 -5.75
CA ASP A 19 -4.18 -0.36 -5.85
C ASP A 19 -4.88 -1.51 -5.14
N GLU A 20 -5.51 -1.20 -4.01
CA GLU A 20 -6.17 -2.19 -3.15
C GLU A 20 -5.31 -3.43 -2.93
N PRO A 21 -4.09 -3.29 -2.39
CA PRO A 21 -3.15 -4.42 -2.33
C PRO A 21 -3.63 -5.57 -1.45
N THR A 22 -4.61 -5.34 -0.58
CA THR A 22 -5.15 -6.37 0.31
C THR A 22 -6.62 -6.66 0.06
N GLY A 23 -7.20 -6.20 -1.05
CA GLY A 23 -8.64 -6.23 -1.29
C GLY A 23 -9.26 -7.60 -1.34
N ASN A 24 -8.51 -8.63 -1.75
CA ASN A 24 -9.02 -10.00 -1.89
C ASN A 24 -8.58 -10.93 -0.78
N LEU A 25 -8.00 -10.39 0.30
CA LEU A 25 -7.45 -11.19 1.37
C LEU A 25 -8.34 -11.12 2.62
N ASP A 26 -8.25 -12.15 3.46
CA ASP A 26 -8.90 -12.11 4.77
C ASP A 26 -8.19 -11.09 5.67
N SER A 27 -8.78 -10.75 6.82
CA SER A 27 -8.27 -9.68 7.66
C SER A 27 -6.87 -9.94 8.21
N ASP A 28 -6.60 -11.19 8.63
CA ASP A 28 -5.29 -11.52 9.19
C ASP A 28 -4.20 -11.46 8.13
N THR A 29 -4.46 -12.01 6.96
CA THR A 29 -3.52 -11.98 5.84
C THR A 29 -3.33 -10.56 5.33
N SER A 30 -4.40 -9.77 5.31
CA SER A 30 -4.33 -8.36 4.91
C SER A 30 -3.40 -7.57 5.80
N GLU A 31 -3.47 -7.78 7.11
CA GLU A 31 -2.56 -7.10 8.05
C GLU A 31 -1.11 -7.49 7.83
N GLU A 32 -0.85 -8.78 7.60
CA GLU A 32 0.50 -9.26 7.31
C GLU A 32 1.07 -8.63 6.05
N VAL A 33 0.29 -8.62 4.98
CA VAL A 33 0.72 -8.05 3.69
C VAL A 33 0.93 -6.55 3.82
N PHE A 34 0.03 -5.85 4.49
CA PHE A 34 0.15 -4.42 4.68
C PHE A 34 1.40 -4.07 5.51
N SER A 35 1.63 -4.80 6.60
CA SER A 35 2.81 -4.59 7.44
C SER A 35 4.10 -4.86 6.67
N MET A 36 4.14 -5.92 5.88
CA MET A 36 5.27 -6.24 5.04
C MET A 36 5.54 -5.12 4.04
N LEU A 37 4.49 -4.62 3.39
CA LEU A 37 4.60 -3.57 2.39
C LEU A 37 5.15 -2.27 3.00
N THR A 38 4.59 -1.85 4.12
CA THR A 38 5.05 -0.62 4.77
C THR A 38 6.47 -0.73 5.29
N GLU A 39 6.84 -1.90 5.79
CA GLU A 39 8.21 -2.13 6.27
C GLU A 39 9.21 -2.06 5.12
N ILE A 40 8.89 -2.67 3.98
CA ILE A 40 9.77 -2.64 2.81
C ILE A 40 9.93 -1.20 2.30
N VAL A 41 8.85 -0.45 2.25
CA VAL A 41 8.89 0.95 1.82
C VAL A 41 9.81 1.78 2.72
N LYS A 42 9.68 1.62 4.03
CA LYS A 42 10.53 2.35 4.99
C LYS A 42 11.98 1.92 4.91
N ARG A 43 12.22 0.62 4.82
CA ARG A 43 13.57 0.07 4.80
C ARG A 43 14.36 0.51 3.58
N ASN A 44 13.71 0.63 2.45
CA ASN A 44 14.35 0.98 1.18
C ASN A 44 14.28 2.47 0.84
N GLY A 45 13.70 3.28 1.72
CA GLY A 45 13.58 4.71 1.48
C GLY A 45 12.71 5.04 0.27
N MET A 46 11.74 4.21 -0.01
CA MET A 46 10.84 4.40 -1.15
C MET A 46 9.70 5.36 -0.80
N ALA A 47 9.15 6.00 -1.84
CA ALA A 47 7.85 6.63 -1.73
C ALA A 47 6.78 5.63 -2.16
N ALA A 48 5.61 5.65 -1.54
CA ALA A 48 4.52 4.76 -1.91
C ALA A 48 3.21 5.52 -1.99
N ILE A 49 2.43 5.19 -3.01
CA ILE A 49 1.07 5.69 -3.14
C ILE A 49 0.17 4.46 -3.12
N ILE A 50 -0.71 4.39 -2.14
CA ILE A 50 -1.59 3.24 -1.93
C ILE A 50 -3.03 3.70 -2.03
N ALA A 51 -3.77 3.15 -2.98
CA ALA A 51 -5.20 3.38 -3.10
C ALA A 51 -5.92 2.29 -2.31
N THR A 52 -6.77 2.68 -1.36
CA THR A 52 -7.48 1.71 -0.54
C THR A 52 -8.80 2.28 -0.03
N HIS A 53 -9.79 1.40 0.14
CA HIS A 53 -11.04 1.72 0.83
C HIS A 53 -10.93 1.43 2.33
N ASN A 54 -9.86 0.80 2.78
CA ASN A 54 -9.69 0.44 4.18
C ASN A 54 -9.16 1.64 4.96
N THR A 55 -10.05 2.31 5.69
CA THR A 55 -9.69 3.51 6.44
C THR A 55 -8.74 3.22 7.59
N GLU A 56 -8.79 2.01 8.14
CA GLU A 56 -7.86 1.62 9.20
C GLU A 56 -6.43 1.54 8.68
N PHE A 57 -6.23 0.93 7.51
CA PHE A 57 -4.91 0.88 6.90
C PHE A 57 -4.45 2.27 6.46
N ALA A 58 -5.35 3.06 5.90
CA ALA A 58 -5.01 4.42 5.48
C ALA A 58 -4.52 5.27 6.65
N SER A 59 -5.10 5.09 7.84
CA SER A 59 -4.71 5.86 9.03
C SER A 59 -3.30 5.56 9.50
N LYS A 60 -2.71 4.42 9.08
CA LYS A 60 -1.34 4.04 9.44
C LYS A 60 -0.30 4.63 8.50
N LEU A 61 -0.72 5.29 7.45
CA LEU A 61 0.17 5.91 6.47
C LEU A 61 0.51 7.35 6.90
N ASP A 62 1.59 7.88 6.36
CA ASP A 62 2.06 9.21 6.74
C ASP A 62 1.10 10.32 6.32
N ARG A 63 0.41 10.11 5.20
CA ARG A 63 -0.46 11.13 4.63
C ARG A 63 -1.65 10.49 3.93
N ILE A 64 -2.81 11.10 4.09
CA ILE A 64 -4.04 10.61 3.48
C ILE A 64 -4.60 11.69 2.56
N ILE A 65 -4.94 11.27 1.34
CA ILE A 65 -5.67 12.10 0.38
C ILE A 65 -6.97 11.39 0.10
N ARG A 66 -8.08 12.10 0.26
CA ARG A 66 -9.40 11.54 0.02
C ARG A 66 -9.92 12.05 -1.31
N ILE A 67 -10.52 11.14 -2.08
CA ILE A 67 -11.13 11.49 -3.36
C ILE A 67 -12.61 11.16 -3.28
N GLU A 68 -13.45 12.16 -3.51
CA GLU A 68 -14.90 12.00 -3.51
C GLU A 68 -15.44 12.60 -4.81
N SER A 69 -16.30 11.85 -5.50
CA SER A 69 -16.92 12.28 -6.76
C SER A 69 -15.89 12.80 -7.78
N GLY A 70 -14.73 12.15 -7.83
CA GLY A 70 -13.65 12.53 -8.75
C GLY A 70 -12.86 13.76 -8.36
N LYS A 71 -13.07 14.27 -7.14
CA LYS A 71 -12.37 15.46 -6.66
C LYS A 71 -11.61 15.16 -5.37
N LEU A 72 -10.46 15.80 -5.22
CA LEU A 72 -9.70 15.75 -3.96
C LEU A 72 -10.46 16.51 -2.87
N VAL A 73 -10.49 15.91 -1.70
CA VAL A 73 -11.19 16.48 -0.56
C VAL A 73 -10.23 16.67 0.61
#